data_b940c09c06fded42a1cdb3f2d456406e
#
_entry.id   b940c09c06fded42a1cdb3f2d456406e
#
_cell.length_a   1.000
_cell.length_b   1.000
_cell.length_c   1.000
_cell.angle_alpha   90.00
_cell.angle_beta   90.00
_cell.angle_gamma   90.00
#
_symmetry.space_group_name_H-M   'P 1'
#
loop_
_entity.id
_entity.type
_entity.pdbx_description
1 polymer ?
#
loop_
_entity_poly.entity_id
_entity_poly.type
_entity_poly.pdbx_seq_one_letter_code
_entity_poly.pdbx_strand_id
1 'polypeptide(L)'
;QILDMLIKNNLWDSEKEKELETTKKDIDILKEELFKNYFKSENRNKTRKMLELAKNRIIELFMIKNQYHYLSCSGYASTARTRYLIGFSLRRENGAKVYSAKTFMNTRTKILDAAILFYTDNELNENAYRSLARSDQWKSIWNTSKYTTSLFGCSSTELTQEQTQLISWSNFYDNIAESPDCPEEEIIKDDDALDGWAIMQRKKINAARKQKTADQVLGNLPDAKEIFIPAENKEDYDKINSMNDYGANIIKKERLVALNKYGSLAEENMPDSQREIAMLANRMGGPK
;
A
#
# COMPACT_ATOMS: atom_id res chain seq x y z
N GLN A 1 -10.09 -16.16 16.45
CA GLN A 1 -10.50 -16.25 17.88
C GLN A 1 -11.02 -14.91 18.42
N ILE A 2 -10.20 -13.80 18.44
CA ILE A 2 -10.69 -12.51 18.97
C ILE A 2 -11.73 -11.88 18.05
N LEU A 3 -11.53 -11.91 16.75
CA LEU A 3 -12.53 -11.45 15.79
C LEU A 3 -13.85 -12.21 15.94
N ASP A 4 -13.80 -13.54 16.12
CA ASP A 4 -14.98 -14.37 16.36
C ASP A 4 -15.69 -14.00 17.67
N MET A 5 -14.92 -13.65 18.71
CA MET A 5 -15.46 -13.16 19.98
C MET A 5 -16.15 -11.80 19.80
N LEU A 6 -15.55 -10.88 19.04
CA LEU A 6 -16.14 -9.58 18.74
C LEU A 6 -17.44 -9.72 17.95
N ILE A 7 -17.47 -10.63 16.97
CA ILE A 7 -18.68 -10.93 16.18
C ILE A 7 -19.77 -11.53 17.07
N LYS A 8 -19.45 -12.52 17.92
CA LYS A 8 -20.41 -13.13 18.84
C LYS A 8 -21.02 -12.14 19.84
N ASN A 9 -20.25 -11.11 20.22
CA ASN A 9 -20.72 -10.08 21.13
C ASN A 9 -21.31 -8.85 20.42
N ASN A 10 -21.58 -8.91 19.12
CA ASN A 10 -22.09 -7.82 18.29
C ASN A 10 -21.25 -6.53 18.34
N LEU A 11 -19.96 -6.63 18.66
CA LEU A 11 -19.04 -5.50 18.67
C LEU A 11 -18.44 -5.24 17.28
N TRP A 12 -18.31 -6.30 16.45
CA TRP A 12 -17.82 -6.25 15.08
C TRP A 12 -18.71 -7.08 14.17
N ASP A 13 -18.92 -6.63 12.94
CA ASP A 13 -19.72 -7.32 11.92
C ASP A 13 -19.15 -7.08 10.51
N SER A 14 -19.75 -7.73 9.52
CA SER A 14 -19.35 -7.59 8.11
C SER A 14 -19.65 -6.20 7.53
N GLU A 15 -20.60 -5.47 8.11
CA GLU A 15 -20.93 -4.10 7.67
C GLU A 15 -19.84 -3.14 8.11
N LYS A 16 -19.37 -3.22 9.36
CA LYS A 16 -18.23 -2.43 9.84
C LYS A 16 -16.93 -2.76 9.10
N GLU A 17 -16.71 -4.03 8.71
CA GLU A 17 -15.54 -4.39 7.87
C GLU A 17 -15.63 -3.72 6.49
N LYS A 18 -16.80 -3.76 5.85
CA LYS A 18 -17.04 -3.05 4.58
C LYS A 18 -16.91 -1.54 4.74
N GLU A 19 -17.48 -0.99 5.81
CA GLU A 19 -17.36 0.44 6.12
C GLU A 19 -15.90 0.84 6.27
N LEU A 20 -15.10 0.05 6.99
CA LEU A 20 -13.67 0.30 7.15
C LEU A 20 -12.94 0.34 5.79
N GLU A 21 -13.22 -0.63 4.92
CA GLU A 21 -12.62 -0.67 3.58
C GLU A 21 -13.08 0.46 2.67
N THR A 22 -14.37 0.80 2.73
CA THR A 22 -14.93 1.91 1.95
C THR A 22 -14.33 3.23 2.42
N THR A 23 -14.30 3.47 3.73
CA THR A 23 -13.73 4.71 4.29
C THR A 23 -12.24 4.87 3.95
N LYS A 24 -11.46 3.78 3.87
CA LYS A 24 -10.07 3.83 3.39
C LYS A 24 -10.00 4.33 1.94
N LYS A 25 -10.86 3.82 1.06
CA LYS A 25 -10.92 4.25 -0.33
C LYS A 25 -11.39 5.70 -0.46
N ASP A 26 -12.36 6.10 0.37
CA ASP A 26 -12.86 7.47 0.40
C ASP A 26 -11.78 8.46 0.82
N ILE A 27 -10.90 8.08 1.78
CA ILE A 27 -9.73 8.90 2.15
C ILE A 27 -8.80 9.10 0.96
N ASP A 28 -8.51 8.05 0.19
CA ASP A 28 -7.64 8.17 -0.99
C ASP A 28 -8.28 9.10 -2.04
N ILE A 29 -9.59 8.97 -2.27
CA ILE A 29 -10.35 9.85 -3.18
C ILE A 29 -10.32 11.31 -2.68
N LEU A 30 -10.56 11.52 -1.39
CA LEU A 30 -10.55 12.87 -0.80
C LEU A 30 -9.15 13.51 -0.85
N LYS A 31 -8.08 12.73 -0.69
CA LYS A 31 -6.71 13.22 -0.87
C LYS A 31 -6.45 13.65 -2.32
N GLU A 32 -6.91 12.86 -3.31
CA GLU A 32 -6.83 13.25 -4.72
C GLU A 32 -7.62 14.52 -5.03
N GLU A 33 -8.83 14.65 -4.48
CA GLU A 33 -9.65 15.85 -4.62
C GLU A 33 -9.00 17.07 -3.96
N LEU A 34 -8.38 16.88 -2.80
CA LEU A 34 -7.64 17.93 -2.10
C LEU A 34 -6.50 18.45 -2.98
N PHE A 35 -5.71 17.57 -3.59
CA PHE A 35 -4.67 17.94 -4.53
C PHE A 35 -5.23 18.69 -5.74
N LYS A 36 -6.25 18.17 -6.41
CA LYS A 36 -6.86 18.78 -7.61
C LYS A 36 -7.43 20.17 -7.36
N ASN A 37 -7.95 20.41 -6.16
CA ASN A 37 -8.61 21.65 -5.78
C ASN A 37 -7.80 22.48 -4.79
N TYR A 38 -6.50 22.22 -4.65
CA TYR A 38 -5.67 22.83 -3.61
C TYR A 38 -5.74 24.36 -3.60
N PHE A 39 -5.70 24.99 -4.76
CA PHE A 39 -5.73 26.45 -4.91
C PHE A 39 -7.15 27.06 -4.88
N LYS A 40 -8.20 26.23 -4.83
CA LYS A 40 -9.59 26.68 -4.68
C LYS A 40 -9.98 26.64 -3.21
N SER A 41 -9.84 27.78 -2.51
CA SER A 41 -9.95 27.86 -1.05
C SER A 41 -11.23 27.26 -0.47
N GLU A 42 -12.38 27.48 -1.09
CA GLU A 42 -13.67 26.94 -0.63
C GLU A 42 -13.71 25.41 -0.72
N ASN A 43 -13.36 24.86 -1.90
CA ASN A 43 -13.34 23.42 -2.14
C ASN A 43 -12.30 22.74 -1.26
N ARG A 44 -11.10 23.32 -1.15
CA ARG A 44 -10.03 22.84 -0.26
C ARG A 44 -10.51 22.69 1.18
N ASN A 45 -11.14 23.73 1.73
CA ASN A 45 -11.62 23.72 3.12
C ASN A 45 -12.74 22.69 3.33
N LYS A 46 -13.63 22.54 2.37
CA LYS A 46 -14.68 21.51 2.41
C LYS A 46 -14.08 20.10 2.37
N THR A 47 -13.17 19.83 1.44
CA THR A 47 -12.52 18.52 1.30
C THR A 47 -11.70 18.18 2.54
N ARG A 48 -10.98 19.15 3.16
CA ARG A 48 -10.26 18.93 4.42
C ARG A 48 -11.18 18.50 5.57
N LYS A 49 -12.31 19.13 5.73
CA LYS A 49 -13.28 18.76 6.76
C LYS A 49 -13.80 17.34 6.54
N MET A 50 -14.11 16.98 5.30
CA MET A 50 -14.55 15.62 4.96
C MET A 50 -13.45 14.59 5.22
N LEU A 51 -12.20 14.90 4.85
CA LEU A 51 -11.04 14.06 5.09
C LEU A 51 -10.78 13.83 6.59
N GLU A 52 -10.89 14.88 7.40
CA GLU A 52 -10.76 14.79 8.85
C GLU A 52 -11.85 13.91 9.47
N LEU A 53 -13.10 14.05 9.06
CA LEU A 53 -14.19 13.18 9.49
C LEU A 53 -13.94 11.72 9.10
N ALA A 54 -13.50 11.45 7.87
CA ALA A 54 -13.18 10.10 7.41
C ALA A 54 -12.00 9.49 8.19
N LYS A 55 -10.94 10.28 8.47
CA LYS A 55 -9.80 9.85 9.32
C LYS A 55 -10.26 9.49 10.74
N ASN A 56 -11.08 10.34 11.35
CA ASN A 56 -11.62 10.08 12.69
C ASN A 56 -12.48 8.80 12.70
N ARG A 57 -13.28 8.60 11.66
CA ARG A 57 -14.10 7.39 11.54
C ARG A 57 -13.26 6.12 11.41
N ILE A 58 -12.18 6.15 10.63
CA ILE A 58 -11.23 5.02 10.57
C ILE A 58 -10.63 4.73 11.94
N ILE A 59 -10.19 5.75 12.67
CA ILE A 59 -9.61 5.59 14.00
C ILE A 59 -10.64 4.91 14.93
N GLU A 60 -11.89 5.35 14.96
CA GLU A 60 -12.96 4.72 15.75
C GLU A 60 -13.14 3.25 15.40
N LEU A 61 -13.24 2.93 14.10
CA LEU A 61 -13.39 1.55 13.63
C LEU A 61 -12.19 0.67 14.01
N PHE A 62 -10.96 1.21 13.88
CA PHE A 62 -9.74 0.51 14.30
C PHE A 62 -9.69 0.30 15.82
N MET A 63 -10.11 1.28 16.60
CA MET A 63 -10.17 1.15 18.06
C MET A 63 -11.14 0.02 18.46
N ILE A 64 -12.33 -0.03 17.87
CA ILE A 64 -13.31 -1.10 18.14
C ILE A 64 -12.73 -2.46 17.72
N LYS A 65 -12.16 -2.57 16.51
CA LYS A 65 -11.63 -3.83 15.98
C LYS A 65 -10.46 -4.37 16.80
N ASN A 66 -9.60 -3.49 17.31
CA ASN A 66 -8.37 -3.86 18.02
C ASN A 66 -8.48 -3.74 19.54
N GLN A 67 -9.63 -3.38 20.08
CA GLN A 67 -9.84 -3.15 21.51
C GLN A 67 -9.31 -4.28 22.40
N TYR A 68 -9.45 -5.53 21.94
CA TYR A 68 -9.01 -6.70 22.68
C TYR A 68 -7.82 -7.43 22.04
N HIS A 69 -7.11 -6.75 21.11
CA HIS A 69 -5.97 -7.38 20.42
C HIS A 69 -4.89 -7.89 21.40
N TYR A 70 -4.68 -7.19 22.49
CA TYR A 70 -3.72 -7.57 23.55
C TYR A 70 -4.03 -8.93 24.20
N LEU A 71 -5.27 -9.44 24.11
CA LEU A 71 -5.65 -10.77 24.59
C LEU A 71 -5.35 -11.89 23.57
N SER A 72 -4.95 -11.54 22.34
CA SER A 72 -4.57 -12.54 21.34
C SER A 72 -3.14 -13.03 21.58
N CYS A 73 -2.84 -14.23 21.09
CA CYS A 73 -1.47 -14.73 21.11
C CYS A 73 -0.49 -13.76 20.40
N SER A 74 -0.91 -13.19 19.26
CA SER A 74 -0.11 -12.21 18.52
C SER A 74 0.05 -10.89 19.26
N GLY A 75 -1.02 -10.37 19.87
CA GLY A 75 -0.96 -9.14 20.66
C GLY A 75 -0.11 -9.30 21.92
N TYR A 76 -0.27 -10.41 22.61
CA TYR A 76 0.57 -10.74 23.77
C TYR A 76 2.05 -10.88 23.36
N ALA A 77 2.34 -11.61 22.30
CA ALA A 77 3.70 -11.77 21.77
C ALA A 77 4.32 -10.43 21.35
N SER A 78 3.53 -9.55 20.70
CA SER A 78 3.96 -8.20 20.32
C SER A 78 4.32 -7.36 21.57
N THR A 79 3.44 -7.36 22.56
CA THR A 79 3.69 -6.65 23.84
C THR A 79 4.94 -7.19 24.53
N ALA A 80 5.08 -8.51 24.63
CA ALA A 80 6.26 -9.14 25.23
C ALA A 80 7.54 -8.78 24.49
N ARG A 81 7.50 -8.78 23.13
CA ARG A 81 8.63 -8.37 22.29
C ARG A 81 9.03 -6.92 22.54
N THR A 82 8.07 -6.00 22.56
CA THR A 82 8.32 -4.57 22.80
C THR A 82 8.95 -4.37 24.18
N ARG A 83 8.38 -4.99 25.21
CA ARG A 83 8.94 -4.96 26.58
C ARG A 83 10.36 -5.49 26.64
N TYR A 84 10.63 -6.57 25.93
CA TYR A 84 11.98 -7.17 25.85
C TYR A 84 12.96 -6.22 25.17
N LEU A 85 12.63 -5.70 23.99
CA LEU A 85 13.49 -4.82 23.22
C LEU A 85 13.82 -3.53 24.00
N ILE A 86 12.81 -2.87 24.56
CA ILE A 86 13.01 -1.65 25.37
C ILE A 86 13.86 -1.96 26.60
N GLY A 87 13.55 -3.03 27.33
CA GLY A 87 14.33 -3.43 28.51
C GLY A 87 15.80 -3.71 28.19
N PHE A 88 16.07 -4.39 27.07
CA PHE A 88 17.45 -4.66 26.62
C PHE A 88 18.16 -3.41 26.09
N SER A 89 17.45 -2.40 25.66
CA SER A 89 18.02 -1.13 25.20
C SER A 89 18.43 -0.21 26.36
N LEU A 90 17.88 -0.43 27.57
CA LEU A 90 18.17 0.42 28.71
C LEU A 90 19.63 0.36 29.11
N ARG A 91 20.21 1.56 29.29
CA ARG A 91 21.60 1.75 29.72
C ARG A 91 21.62 2.65 30.96
N ARG A 92 22.59 2.45 31.80
CA ARG A 92 22.96 3.38 32.88
C ARG A 92 23.78 4.53 32.31
N GLU A 93 23.95 5.60 33.04
CA GLU A 93 24.80 6.74 32.64
C GLU A 93 26.20 6.36 32.20
N ASN A 94 26.76 5.31 32.81
CA ASN A 94 28.07 4.76 32.47
C ASN A 94 28.05 3.81 31.24
N GLY A 95 26.95 3.73 30.51
CA GLY A 95 26.77 2.88 29.32
C GLY A 95 26.51 1.39 29.62
N ALA A 96 26.59 0.95 30.87
CA ALA A 96 26.36 -0.44 31.24
C ALA A 96 24.89 -0.82 31.06
N LYS A 97 24.63 -2.06 30.61
CA LYS A 97 23.26 -2.59 30.49
C LYS A 97 22.56 -2.63 31.84
N VAL A 98 21.31 -2.17 31.89
CA VAL A 98 20.48 -2.24 33.10
C VAL A 98 20.06 -3.69 33.37
N TYR A 99 19.73 -4.42 32.28
CA TYR A 99 19.26 -5.80 32.35
C TYR A 99 20.14 -6.73 31.52
N SER A 100 20.31 -7.96 32.03
CA SER A 100 20.84 -9.10 31.29
C SER A 100 19.68 -10.07 30.95
N ALA A 101 19.89 -11.01 30.04
CA ALA A 101 18.89 -12.03 29.70
C ALA A 101 18.41 -12.81 30.97
N LYS A 102 19.30 -13.05 31.91
CA LYS A 102 19.00 -13.76 33.18
C LYS A 102 18.20 -12.91 34.18
N THR A 103 18.45 -11.61 34.23
CA THR A 103 17.80 -10.71 35.19
C THR A 103 16.50 -10.10 34.68
N PHE A 104 16.30 -10.11 33.37
CA PHE A 104 15.10 -9.51 32.74
C PHE A 104 13.79 -10.12 33.24
N MET A 105 13.74 -11.45 33.39
CA MET A 105 12.51 -12.15 33.82
C MET A 105 12.13 -11.84 35.28
N ASN A 106 13.09 -11.43 36.11
CA ASN A 106 12.90 -11.11 37.53
C ASN A 106 12.84 -9.60 37.77
N THR A 107 12.73 -8.80 36.74
CA THR A 107 12.78 -7.34 36.86
C THR A 107 11.48 -6.77 37.42
N ARG A 108 11.63 -5.75 38.29
CA ARG A 108 10.50 -4.94 38.74
C ARG A 108 9.84 -4.27 37.55
N THR A 109 8.55 -4.58 37.30
CA THR A 109 7.78 -4.06 36.15
C THR A 109 7.74 -2.53 36.09
N LYS A 110 7.75 -1.84 37.25
CA LYS A 110 7.67 -0.37 37.33
C LYS A 110 8.74 0.37 36.51
N ILE A 111 10.00 -0.09 36.55
CA ILE A 111 11.08 0.57 35.79
C ILE A 111 10.88 0.34 34.28
N LEU A 112 10.49 -0.87 33.91
CA LEU A 112 10.26 -1.22 32.53
C LEU A 112 9.02 -0.49 31.99
N ASP A 113 7.96 -0.40 32.79
CA ASP A 113 6.73 0.32 32.42
C ASP A 113 7.00 1.83 32.23
N ALA A 114 7.81 2.43 33.14
CA ALA A 114 8.24 3.83 32.97
C ALA A 114 9.08 4.04 31.69
N ALA A 115 9.97 3.09 31.37
CA ALA A 115 10.77 3.15 30.16
C ALA A 115 9.91 2.98 28.89
N ILE A 116 8.89 2.13 28.93
CA ILE A 116 7.95 1.95 27.82
C ILE A 116 7.14 3.23 27.59
N LEU A 117 6.61 3.83 28.65
CA LEU A 117 5.89 5.10 28.57
C LEU A 117 6.78 6.19 27.97
N PHE A 118 8.02 6.32 28.48
CA PHE A 118 8.97 7.29 27.93
C PHE A 118 9.26 7.05 26.45
N TYR A 119 9.46 5.80 26.03
CA TYR A 119 9.66 5.46 24.62
C TYR A 119 8.45 5.83 23.77
N THR A 120 7.25 5.44 24.20
CA THR A 120 6.00 5.73 23.48
C THR A 120 5.73 7.23 23.37
N ASP A 121 5.99 8.01 24.42
CA ASP A 121 5.79 9.46 24.44
C ASP A 121 6.81 10.21 23.53
N ASN A 122 7.98 9.59 23.28
CA ASN A 122 9.04 10.16 22.46
C ASN A 122 9.17 9.49 21.08
N GLU A 123 8.30 8.52 20.75
CA GLU A 123 8.29 7.89 19.44
C GLU A 123 7.86 8.91 18.38
N LEU A 124 8.67 9.04 17.33
CA LEU A 124 8.33 9.92 16.22
C LEU A 124 7.18 9.33 15.42
N ASN A 125 6.14 10.12 15.22
CA ASN A 125 5.06 9.75 14.31
C ASN A 125 5.46 10.00 12.85
N GLU A 126 4.65 9.51 11.92
CA GLU A 126 4.90 9.64 10.48
C GLU A 126 5.07 11.11 10.05
N ASN A 127 4.24 12.02 10.57
CA ASN A 127 4.32 13.44 10.24
C ASN A 127 5.65 14.07 10.72
N ALA A 128 6.18 13.61 11.86
CA ALA A 128 7.48 14.06 12.36
C ALA A 128 8.63 13.60 11.45
N TYR A 129 8.60 12.34 10.96
CA TYR A 129 9.57 11.87 9.96
C TYR A 129 9.48 12.64 8.66
N ARG A 130 8.28 12.92 8.16
CA ARG A 130 8.06 13.72 6.95
C ARG A 130 8.61 15.13 7.13
N SER A 131 8.30 15.76 8.26
CA SER A 131 8.81 17.11 8.59
C SER A 131 10.33 17.13 8.71
N LEU A 132 10.92 16.13 9.36
CA LEU A 132 12.38 16.00 9.48
C LEU A 132 13.03 15.80 8.11
N ALA A 133 12.49 14.94 7.26
CA ALA A 133 13.01 14.68 5.91
C ALA A 133 12.99 15.95 5.03
N ARG A 134 12.06 16.89 5.28
CA ARG A 134 11.97 18.18 4.58
C ARG A 134 12.85 19.27 5.20
N SER A 135 13.39 19.06 6.42
CA SER A 135 14.19 20.09 7.09
C SER A 135 15.52 20.33 6.37
N ASP A 136 15.96 21.58 6.32
CA ASP A 136 17.20 21.96 5.62
C ASP A 136 18.44 21.32 6.25
N GLN A 137 18.44 21.18 7.58
CA GLN A 137 19.54 20.52 8.30
C GLN A 137 19.68 19.07 7.88
N TRP A 138 18.56 18.32 7.82
CA TRP A 138 18.59 16.92 7.38
C TRP A 138 18.90 16.80 5.89
N LYS A 139 18.30 17.62 5.03
CA LYS A 139 18.60 17.62 3.59
C LYS A 139 20.06 17.82 3.29
N SER A 140 20.74 18.71 4.02
CA SER A 140 22.19 18.92 3.85
C SER A 140 22.98 17.65 4.17
N ILE A 141 22.66 16.97 5.28
CA ILE A 141 23.28 15.70 5.66
C ILE A 141 22.95 14.61 4.63
N TRP A 142 21.70 14.51 4.25
CA TRP A 142 21.21 13.53 3.29
C TRP A 142 21.91 13.64 1.94
N ASN A 143 21.98 14.83 1.36
CA ASN A 143 22.61 15.07 0.06
C ASN A 143 24.10 14.73 0.03
N THR A 144 24.80 14.88 1.14
CA THR A 144 26.21 14.49 1.25
C THR A 144 26.42 13.01 1.49
N SER A 145 25.48 12.33 2.14
CA SER A 145 25.65 10.95 2.62
C SER A 145 24.85 9.91 1.87
N LYS A 146 23.85 10.27 1.09
CA LYS A 146 22.95 9.31 0.42
C LYS A 146 23.63 8.31 -0.52
N TYR A 147 24.81 8.67 -1.04
CA TYR A 147 25.62 7.80 -1.93
C TYR A 147 26.78 7.11 -1.19
N THR A 148 26.90 7.31 0.12
CA THR A 148 27.94 6.67 0.92
C THR A 148 27.43 5.37 1.53
N THR A 149 28.34 4.44 1.84
CA THR A 149 28.01 3.15 2.48
C THR A 149 27.79 3.26 3.98
N SER A 150 27.98 4.43 4.57
CA SER A 150 28.04 4.64 6.02
C SER A 150 27.10 5.74 6.50
N LEU A 151 25.87 5.79 5.96
CA LEU A 151 24.83 6.65 6.51
C LEU A 151 24.59 6.24 7.99
N PHE A 152 24.55 7.21 8.90
CA PHE A 152 24.52 6.98 10.36
C PHE A 152 25.74 6.24 10.94
N GLY A 153 26.83 6.11 10.18
CA GLY A 153 28.04 5.40 10.67
C GLY A 153 27.90 3.88 10.79
N CYS A 154 26.86 3.29 10.19
CA CYS A 154 26.63 1.85 10.19
C CYS A 154 26.29 1.34 8.80
N SER A 155 26.34 0.03 8.63
CA SER A 155 25.92 -0.66 7.39
C SER A 155 24.39 -0.53 7.20
N SER A 156 23.91 -0.57 5.95
CA SER A 156 22.49 -0.57 5.62
C SER A 156 21.69 -1.71 6.28
N THR A 157 22.36 -2.81 6.61
CA THR A 157 21.76 -3.97 7.30
C THR A 157 21.62 -3.78 8.81
N GLU A 158 22.30 -2.77 9.37
CA GLU A 158 22.33 -2.45 10.80
C GLU A 158 21.46 -1.24 11.16
N LEU A 159 20.81 -0.64 10.17
CA LEU A 159 19.91 0.49 10.38
C LEU A 159 18.73 0.12 11.26
N THR A 160 18.36 1.02 12.17
CA THR A 160 17.11 0.88 12.92
C THR A 160 15.89 1.10 12.03
N GLN A 161 14.73 0.72 12.52
CA GLN A 161 13.48 0.94 11.80
C GLN A 161 13.23 2.44 11.56
N GLU A 162 13.52 3.28 12.55
CA GLU A 162 13.37 4.73 12.48
C GLU A 162 14.30 5.34 11.44
N GLN A 163 15.56 4.90 11.41
CA GLN A 163 16.54 5.34 10.42
C GLN A 163 16.10 4.94 9.00
N THR A 164 15.64 3.71 8.83
CA THR A 164 15.10 3.21 7.56
C THR A 164 13.88 4.02 7.11
N GLN A 165 13.00 4.38 8.04
CA GLN A 165 11.82 5.18 7.77
C GLN A 165 12.19 6.60 7.32
N LEU A 166 13.16 7.24 7.99
CA LEU A 166 13.66 8.57 7.60
C LEU A 166 14.32 8.54 6.21
N ILE A 167 15.13 7.52 5.91
CA ILE A 167 15.70 7.31 4.58
C ILE A 167 14.61 7.15 3.52
N SER A 168 13.57 6.37 3.82
CA SER A 168 12.46 6.15 2.90
C SER A 168 11.72 7.45 2.57
N TRP A 169 11.47 8.29 3.57
CA TRP A 169 10.89 9.61 3.35
C TRP A 169 11.82 10.55 2.60
N SER A 170 13.13 10.50 2.88
CA SER A 170 14.11 11.31 2.15
C SER A 170 14.16 10.96 0.67
N ASN A 171 14.21 9.67 0.34
CA ASN A 171 14.12 9.18 -1.03
C ASN A 171 12.79 9.57 -1.70
N PHE A 172 11.69 9.54 -0.96
CA PHE A 172 10.39 9.95 -1.47
C PHE A 172 10.40 11.41 -1.91
N TYR A 173 10.96 12.32 -1.08
CA TYR A 173 11.08 13.74 -1.43
C TYR A 173 12.08 14.00 -2.56
N ASP A 174 13.18 13.25 -2.65
CA ASP A 174 14.09 13.32 -3.79
C ASP A 174 13.38 12.93 -5.10
N ASN A 175 12.63 11.82 -5.08
CA ASN A 175 11.85 11.37 -6.24
C ASN A 175 10.78 12.38 -6.68
N ILE A 176 10.19 13.12 -5.72
CA ILE A 176 9.25 14.20 -6.05
C ILE A 176 9.97 15.34 -6.76
N ALA A 177 11.12 15.76 -6.22
CA ALA A 177 11.91 16.86 -6.79
C ALA A 177 12.45 16.53 -8.19
N GLU A 178 12.76 15.28 -8.46
CA GLU A 178 13.22 14.78 -9.76
C GLU A 178 12.07 14.49 -10.75
N SER A 179 10.82 14.49 -10.27
CA SER A 179 9.66 14.20 -11.11
C SER A 179 9.40 15.35 -12.11
N PRO A 180 9.16 15.05 -13.41
CA PRO A 180 8.73 16.08 -14.37
C PRO A 180 7.39 16.73 -14.01
N ASP A 181 6.55 16.04 -13.24
CA ASP A 181 5.25 16.52 -12.74
C ASP A 181 5.37 16.99 -11.27
N CYS A 182 6.55 17.50 -10.84
CA CYS A 182 6.77 17.97 -9.47
C CYS A 182 5.70 19.00 -9.06
N PRO A 183 4.98 18.79 -7.94
CA PRO A 183 3.97 19.73 -7.48
C PRO A 183 4.60 20.98 -6.88
N GLU A 184 3.80 22.04 -6.73
CA GLU A 184 4.24 23.28 -6.12
C GLU A 184 4.65 23.10 -4.65
N GLU A 185 5.58 23.95 -4.17
CA GLU A 185 6.18 23.83 -2.84
C GLU A 185 5.13 23.84 -1.71
N GLU A 186 4.02 24.57 -1.90
CA GLU A 186 2.92 24.62 -0.93
C GLU A 186 2.24 23.26 -0.79
N ILE A 187 2.10 22.51 -1.89
CA ILE A 187 1.54 21.15 -1.90
C ILE A 187 2.52 20.18 -1.25
N ILE A 188 3.83 20.32 -1.50
CA ILE A 188 4.88 19.48 -0.89
C ILE A 188 4.87 19.64 0.65
N LYS A 189 4.53 20.81 1.16
CA LYS A 189 4.42 21.08 2.61
C LYS A 189 3.15 20.51 3.24
N ASP A 190 2.13 20.24 2.46
CA ASP A 190 0.85 19.68 2.90
C ASP A 190 0.80 18.17 2.68
N ASP A 191 0.98 17.40 3.74
CA ASP A 191 1.10 15.95 3.68
C ASP A 191 -0.10 15.26 3.00
N ASP A 192 -1.32 15.72 3.24
CA ASP A 192 -2.53 15.14 2.64
C ASP A 192 -2.65 15.46 1.15
N ALA A 193 -2.33 16.69 0.76
CA ALA A 193 -2.34 17.09 -0.64
C ALA A 193 -1.22 16.38 -1.43
N LEU A 194 -0.05 16.23 -0.83
CA LEU A 194 1.08 15.51 -1.40
C LEU A 194 0.77 14.03 -1.58
N ASP A 195 0.11 13.40 -0.61
CA ASP A 195 -0.36 12.01 -0.73
C ASP A 195 -1.34 11.87 -1.90
N GLY A 196 -2.25 12.84 -2.08
CA GLY A 196 -3.16 12.88 -3.21
C GLY A 196 -2.43 12.93 -4.56
N TRP A 197 -1.38 13.76 -4.66
CA TRP A 197 -0.49 13.77 -5.83
C TRP A 197 0.17 12.40 -6.05
N ALA A 198 0.73 11.79 -5.01
CA ALA A 198 1.40 10.49 -5.11
C ALA A 198 0.44 9.37 -5.55
N ILE A 199 -0.81 9.36 -5.05
CA ILE A 199 -1.85 8.43 -5.49
C ILE A 199 -2.14 8.62 -6.99
N MET A 200 -2.28 9.86 -7.46
CA MET A 200 -2.51 10.14 -8.88
C MET A 200 -1.34 9.72 -9.76
N GLN A 201 -0.09 9.96 -9.36
CA GLN A 201 1.09 9.52 -10.09
C GLN A 201 1.15 7.99 -10.18
N ARG A 202 0.86 7.29 -9.07
CA ARG A 202 0.78 5.81 -9.07
C ARG A 202 -0.29 5.29 -10.04
N LYS A 203 -1.45 5.93 -10.08
CA LYS A 203 -2.52 5.59 -11.05
C LYS A 203 -2.07 5.80 -12.49
N LYS A 204 -1.40 6.93 -12.81
CA LYS A 204 -0.84 7.20 -14.15
C LYS A 204 0.17 6.13 -14.55
N ILE A 205 1.14 5.81 -13.67
CA ILE A 205 2.16 4.79 -13.94
C ILE A 205 1.53 3.42 -14.18
N ASN A 206 0.57 3.03 -13.34
CA ASN A 206 -0.12 1.75 -13.50
C ASN A 206 -0.93 1.68 -14.80
N ALA A 207 -1.62 2.76 -15.17
CA ALA A 207 -2.33 2.84 -16.45
C ALA A 207 -1.36 2.73 -17.64
N ALA A 208 -0.24 3.44 -17.61
CA ALA A 208 0.78 3.37 -18.65
C ALA A 208 1.44 1.98 -18.76
N ARG A 209 1.66 1.30 -17.62
CA ARG A 209 2.15 -0.09 -17.63
C ARG A 209 1.14 -1.04 -18.25
N LYS A 210 -0.14 -0.95 -17.86
CA LYS A 210 -1.21 -1.75 -18.46
C LYS A 210 -1.30 -1.54 -19.97
N GLN A 211 -1.22 -0.29 -20.42
CA GLN A 211 -1.26 0.03 -21.85
C GLN A 211 -0.05 -0.56 -22.59
N LYS A 212 1.17 -0.40 -22.07
CA LYS A 212 2.37 -1.01 -22.66
C LYS A 212 2.28 -2.53 -22.73
N THR A 213 1.75 -3.18 -21.70
CA THR A 213 1.57 -4.63 -21.68
C THR A 213 0.53 -5.05 -22.72
N ALA A 214 -0.57 -4.33 -22.83
CA ALA A 214 -1.58 -4.57 -23.86
C ALA A 214 -1.00 -4.38 -25.28
N ASP A 215 -0.25 -3.29 -25.51
CA ASP A 215 0.40 -3.01 -26.80
C ASP A 215 1.46 -4.06 -27.15
N GLN A 216 2.21 -4.56 -26.18
CA GLN A 216 3.18 -5.64 -26.40
C GLN A 216 2.51 -6.97 -26.76
N VAL A 217 1.40 -7.29 -26.09
CA VAL A 217 0.62 -8.51 -26.39
C VAL A 217 -0.02 -8.40 -27.78
N LEU A 218 -0.59 -7.23 -28.13
CA LEU A 218 -1.19 -6.97 -29.42
C LEU A 218 -0.14 -6.88 -30.55
N GLY A 219 1.01 -6.25 -30.31
CA GLY A 219 2.07 -6.06 -31.29
C GLY A 219 2.80 -7.35 -31.68
N ASN A 220 2.79 -8.36 -30.81
CA ASN A 220 3.43 -9.66 -31.05
C ASN A 220 2.51 -10.69 -31.74
N LEU A 221 1.24 -10.34 -32.04
CA LEU A 221 0.25 -11.24 -32.60
C LEU A 221 -0.46 -10.64 -33.84
N PRO A 222 0.30 -10.26 -34.91
CA PRO A 222 -0.31 -9.59 -36.08
C PRO A 222 -1.32 -10.45 -36.82
N ASP A 223 -1.29 -11.77 -36.68
CA ASP A 223 -2.17 -12.74 -37.38
C ASP A 223 -3.08 -13.56 -36.45
N ALA A 224 -3.18 -13.18 -35.17
CA ALA A 224 -4.04 -13.92 -34.24
C ALA A 224 -5.52 -13.65 -34.53
N LYS A 225 -6.28 -14.72 -34.87
CA LYS A 225 -7.73 -14.65 -35.08
C LYS A 225 -8.50 -14.37 -33.79
N GLU A 226 -7.91 -14.63 -32.63
CA GLU A 226 -8.49 -14.42 -31.30
C GLU A 226 -7.43 -13.93 -30.31
N ILE A 227 -7.78 -12.95 -29.49
CA ILE A 227 -6.94 -12.41 -28.42
C ILE A 227 -7.68 -12.59 -27.11
N PHE A 228 -7.07 -13.34 -26.15
CA PHE A 228 -7.57 -13.45 -24.79
C PHE A 228 -7.09 -12.24 -23.99
N ILE A 229 -8.01 -11.34 -23.62
CA ILE A 229 -7.72 -10.19 -22.77
C ILE A 229 -8.20 -10.54 -21.35
N PRO A 230 -7.32 -10.77 -20.38
CA PRO A 230 -7.73 -10.99 -19.00
C PRO A 230 -8.36 -9.70 -18.44
N ALA A 231 -9.58 -9.80 -17.92
CA ALA A 231 -10.23 -8.71 -17.20
C ALA A 231 -9.91 -8.83 -15.72
N GLU A 232 -9.45 -7.74 -15.10
CA GLU A 232 -9.14 -7.72 -13.65
C GLU A 232 -10.40 -7.62 -12.78
N ASN A 233 -11.47 -7.02 -13.33
CA ASN A 233 -12.73 -6.82 -12.62
C ASN A 233 -13.90 -6.74 -13.60
N LYS A 234 -15.11 -6.66 -13.04
CA LYS A 234 -16.34 -6.60 -13.84
C LYS A 234 -16.42 -5.35 -14.74
N GLU A 235 -15.88 -4.23 -14.29
CA GLU A 235 -15.89 -2.99 -15.09
C GLU A 235 -14.98 -3.10 -16.31
N ASP A 236 -13.81 -3.72 -16.16
CA ASP A 236 -12.90 -4.00 -17.28
C ASP A 236 -13.51 -5.01 -18.25
N TYR A 237 -14.21 -6.01 -17.72
CA TYR A 237 -14.98 -6.94 -18.55
C TYR A 237 -16.07 -6.24 -19.36
N ASP A 238 -16.82 -5.34 -18.74
CA ASP A 238 -17.86 -4.57 -19.40
C ASP A 238 -17.28 -3.63 -20.48
N LYS A 239 -16.13 -3.02 -20.23
CA LYS A 239 -15.40 -2.21 -21.23
C LYS A 239 -14.95 -3.04 -22.42
N ILE A 240 -14.32 -4.20 -22.18
CA ILE A 240 -13.90 -5.13 -23.25
C ILE A 240 -15.12 -5.59 -24.07
N ASN A 241 -16.23 -5.88 -23.39
CA ASN A 241 -17.47 -6.28 -24.06
C ASN A 241 -18.17 -5.16 -24.81
N SER A 242 -17.95 -3.90 -24.44
CA SER A 242 -18.51 -2.73 -25.12
C SER A 242 -17.72 -2.32 -26.38
N MET A 243 -16.50 -2.87 -26.58
CA MET A 243 -15.75 -2.68 -27.81
C MET A 243 -16.56 -3.21 -29.00
N ASN A 244 -16.86 -2.32 -29.95
CA ASN A 244 -17.77 -2.59 -31.05
C ASN A 244 -17.01 -2.97 -32.33
N ASP A 245 -15.88 -3.62 -32.22
CA ASP A 245 -15.10 -4.13 -33.33
C ASP A 245 -15.73 -5.43 -33.89
N TYR A 246 -15.65 -5.61 -35.21
CA TYR A 246 -16.20 -6.78 -35.89
C TYR A 246 -15.64 -8.10 -35.35
N GLY A 247 -14.33 -8.16 -35.08
CA GLY A 247 -13.66 -9.30 -34.48
C GLY A 247 -14.17 -9.64 -33.07
N ALA A 248 -14.36 -8.63 -32.22
CA ALA A 248 -14.90 -8.80 -30.88
C ALA A 248 -16.33 -9.35 -30.87
N ASN A 249 -17.15 -8.97 -31.86
CA ASN A 249 -18.50 -9.49 -32.00
C ASN A 249 -18.55 -10.96 -32.43
N ILE A 250 -17.61 -11.41 -33.27
CA ILE A 250 -17.49 -12.83 -33.62
C ILE A 250 -17.11 -13.66 -32.41
N ILE A 251 -16.09 -13.24 -31.66
CA ILE A 251 -15.62 -13.91 -30.42
C ILE A 251 -16.74 -14.00 -29.37
N LYS A 252 -17.49 -12.90 -29.18
CA LYS A 252 -18.66 -12.88 -28.28
C LYS A 252 -19.70 -13.92 -28.68
N LYS A 253 -20.00 -14.02 -29.97
CA LYS A 253 -20.99 -14.94 -30.52
C LYS A 253 -20.58 -16.41 -30.35
N GLU A 254 -19.31 -16.73 -30.63
CA GLU A 254 -18.77 -18.08 -30.47
C GLU A 254 -18.75 -18.55 -29.03
N ARG A 255 -18.34 -17.66 -28.11
CA ARG A 255 -18.36 -17.94 -26.66
C ARG A 255 -19.77 -18.13 -26.12
N LEU A 256 -20.72 -17.33 -26.58
CA LEU A 256 -22.12 -17.46 -26.18
C LEU A 256 -22.73 -18.78 -26.67
N VAL A 257 -22.38 -19.21 -27.87
CA VAL A 257 -22.74 -20.53 -28.40
C VAL A 257 -22.12 -21.68 -27.60
N ALA A 258 -20.83 -21.59 -27.26
CA ALA A 258 -20.14 -22.58 -26.44
C ALA A 258 -20.73 -22.67 -25.02
N LEU A 259 -20.99 -21.54 -24.36
CA LEU A 259 -21.66 -21.49 -23.05
C LEU A 259 -23.07 -22.10 -23.08
N ASN A 260 -23.86 -21.76 -24.07
CA ASN A 260 -25.24 -22.29 -24.22
C ASN A 260 -25.26 -23.79 -24.55
N LYS A 261 -24.26 -24.28 -25.28
CA LYS A 261 -24.19 -25.68 -25.70
C LYS A 261 -23.56 -26.61 -24.69
N TYR A 262 -22.52 -26.13 -23.98
CA TYR A 262 -21.69 -26.96 -23.11
C TYR A 262 -21.69 -26.50 -21.64
N GLY A 263 -22.27 -25.35 -21.32
CA GLY A 263 -22.35 -24.82 -19.95
C GLY A 263 -21.02 -24.29 -19.40
N SER A 264 -19.91 -24.36 -20.15
CA SER A 264 -18.60 -23.87 -19.75
C SER A 264 -17.75 -23.42 -20.94
N LEU A 265 -16.79 -22.53 -20.69
CA LEU A 265 -15.78 -22.09 -21.66
C LEU A 265 -14.47 -22.90 -21.48
N ALA A 266 -14.55 -24.17 -21.06
CA ALA A 266 -13.37 -25.01 -20.94
C ALA A 266 -12.76 -25.25 -22.34
N GLU A 267 -11.44 -25.43 -22.38
CA GLU A 267 -10.64 -25.59 -23.60
C GLU A 267 -11.18 -26.70 -24.52
N GLU A 268 -11.78 -27.74 -23.91
CA GLU A 268 -12.40 -28.88 -24.59
C GLU A 268 -13.69 -28.52 -25.35
N ASN A 269 -14.33 -27.39 -24.99
CA ASN A 269 -15.61 -26.93 -25.53
C ASN A 269 -15.44 -25.76 -26.51
N MET A 270 -14.20 -25.37 -26.78
CA MET A 270 -13.90 -24.32 -27.74
C MET A 270 -13.92 -24.82 -29.17
N PRO A 271 -14.32 -23.98 -30.15
CA PRO A 271 -14.31 -24.35 -31.58
C PRO A 271 -12.92 -24.82 -32.03
N ASP A 272 -12.88 -25.72 -33.02
CA ASP A 272 -11.64 -26.32 -33.55
C ASP A 272 -10.62 -25.28 -34.02
N SER A 273 -11.06 -24.08 -34.43
CA SER A 273 -10.18 -22.96 -34.75
C SER A 273 -9.25 -22.53 -33.61
N GLN A 274 -9.69 -22.63 -32.35
CA GLN A 274 -8.84 -22.31 -31.19
C GLN A 274 -7.83 -23.41 -30.90
N ARG A 275 -8.18 -24.67 -31.14
CA ARG A 275 -7.24 -25.81 -31.04
C ARG A 275 -6.15 -25.72 -32.11
N GLU A 276 -6.48 -25.31 -33.33
CA GLU A 276 -5.48 -25.11 -34.41
C GLU A 276 -4.53 -23.95 -34.08
N ILE A 277 -5.01 -22.84 -33.48
CA ILE A 277 -4.15 -21.72 -33.06
C ILE A 277 -3.24 -22.12 -31.90
N ALA A 278 -3.75 -22.84 -30.91
CA ALA A 278 -2.93 -23.37 -29.81
C ALA A 278 -1.85 -24.34 -30.30
N MET A 279 -2.18 -25.20 -31.27
CA MET A 279 -1.21 -26.11 -31.92
C MET A 279 -0.17 -25.36 -32.79
N LEU A 280 -0.57 -24.28 -33.46
CA LEU A 280 0.32 -23.41 -34.22
C LEU A 280 1.27 -22.62 -33.30
N ALA A 281 0.75 -22.05 -32.22
CA ALA A 281 1.55 -21.35 -31.19
C ALA A 281 2.58 -22.28 -30.56
N ASN A 282 2.20 -23.51 -30.24
CA ASN A 282 3.13 -24.54 -29.71
C ASN A 282 4.17 -25.02 -30.75
N ARG A 283 3.85 -24.99 -32.03
CA ARG A 283 4.81 -25.31 -33.10
C ARG A 283 5.81 -24.17 -33.37
N MET A 284 5.40 -22.92 -33.19
CA MET A 284 6.26 -21.75 -33.42
C MET A 284 7.12 -21.39 -32.20
N GLY A 285 6.75 -21.87 -30.99
CA GLY A 285 7.46 -21.63 -29.72
C GLY A 285 8.40 -22.74 -29.27
N GLY A 286 8.66 -23.77 -30.10
CA GLY A 286 9.63 -24.82 -29.81
C GLY A 286 11.08 -24.29 -29.85
N PRO A 287 11.93 -24.70 -28.89
CA PRO A 287 13.31 -24.21 -28.80
C PRO A 287 14.12 -24.62 -30.04
N LYS A 288 14.85 -23.61 -30.59
CA LYS A 288 16.01 -23.88 -31.44
C LYS A 288 17.20 -24.21 -30.57
#